data_cb76e160ee9655c337aa0da2dd7b8771
#
_entry.id   cb76e160ee9655c337aa0da2dd7b8771
#
_cell.length_a   1.000
_cell.length_b   1.000
_cell.length_c   1.000
_cell.angle_alpha   90.00
_cell.angle_beta   90.00
_cell.angle_gamma   90.00
#
_symmetry.space_group_name_H-M   'P 1'
#
loop_
_entity.id
_entity.type
_entity.pdbx_description
1 polymer ?
#
loop_
_entity_poly.entity_id
_entity_poly.type
_entity_poly.pdbx_seq_one_letter_code
_entity_poly.pdbx_strand_id
1 'polypeptide(L)'
;MVKSIAEELRGLAVQYNVPIVSATQTTRTGYLSSDVGLEDTSESFGLPATADFMFALISNDELEELGQIKVKQLKNRYNDPAVNRAFIIGVDRSKMRLYDVEQSAQQIVDSNQESKEKIEQPSGPQESANVYDKFSDFKI
;
A
#
# COMPACT_ATOMS: atom_id res chain seq x y z
N MET A 1 -21.73 -2.75 7.93
CA MET A 1 -22.08 -4.05 7.32
C MET A 1 -20.85 -4.86 6.92
N VAL A 2 -19.96 -4.41 6.05
CA VAL A 2 -18.75 -5.18 5.66
C VAL A 2 -17.83 -5.48 6.84
N LYS A 3 -17.63 -4.52 7.76
CA LYS A 3 -16.86 -4.74 8.99
C LYS A 3 -17.41 -5.91 9.83
N SER A 4 -18.71 -5.98 10.01
CA SER A 4 -19.37 -7.06 10.78
C SER A 4 -19.11 -8.42 10.15
N ILE A 5 -19.21 -8.52 8.81
CA ILE A 5 -18.91 -9.76 8.07
C ILE A 5 -17.43 -10.16 8.26
N ALA A 6 -16.51 -9.21 8.20
CA ALA A 6 -15.10 -9.49 8.40
C ALA A 6 -14.81 -9.99 9.82
N GLU A 7 -15.46 -9.41 10.83
CA GLU A 7 -15.36 -9.86 12.23
C GLU A 7 -15.93 -11.27 12.43
N GLU A 8 -17.03 -11.60 11.80
CA GLU A 8 -17.61 -12.95 11.82
C GLU A 8 -16.70 -13.97 11.12
N LEU A 9 -16.16 -13.65 9.94
CA LEU A 9 -15.19 -14.50 9.23
C LEU A 9 -13.94 -14.73 10.10
N ARG A 10 -13.43 -13.71 10.78
CA ARG A 10 -12.32 -13.86 11.71
C ARG A 10 -12.69 -14.78 12.87
N GLY A 11 -13.89 -14.65 13.42
CA GLY A 11 -14.41 -15.54 14.46
C GLY A 11 -14.42 -16.99 14.01
N LEU A 12 -14.90 -17.28 12.81
CA LEU A 12 -14.90 -18.62 12.21
C LEU A 12 -13.47 -19.15 11.99
N ALA A 13 -12.56 -18.32 11.47
CA ALA A 13 -11.16 -18.70 11.27
C ALA A 13 -10.52 -19.17 12.58
N VAL A 14 -10.74 -18.44 13.66
CA VAL A 14 -10.23 -18.80 15.00
C VAL A 14 -10.91 -20.04 15.54
N GLN A 15 -12.25 -20.11 15.45
CA GLN A 15 -13.02 -21.23 15.98
C GLN A 15 -12.67 -22.56 15.34
N TYR A 16 -12.45 -22.56 14.03
CA TYR A 16 -12.16 -23.78 13.26
C TYR A 16 -10.68 -23.98 12.99
N ASN A 17 -9.83 -23.05 13.45
CA ASN A 17 -8.37 -23.05 13.23
C ASN A 17 -8.01 -23.21 11.75
N VAL A 18 -8.64 -22.41 10.89
CA VAL A 18 -8.41 -22.40 9.44
C VAL A 18 -8.07 -20.99 8.96
N PRO A 19 -7.19 -20.84 7.95
CA PRO A 19 -7.02 -19.57 7.28
C PRO A 19 -8.22 -19.26 6.39
N ILE A 20 -8.67 -18.00 6.40
CA ILE A 20 -9.72 -17.51 5.49
C ILE A 20 -9.13 -16.43 4.60
N VAL A 21 -9.22 -16.61 3.29
CA VAL A 21 -8.84 -15.62 2.28
C VAL A 21 -10.13 -15.09 1.63
N SER A 22 -10.26 -13.78 1.57
CA SER A 22 -11.40 -13.10 0.98
C SER A 22 -10.96 -11.91 0.15
N ALA A 23 -11.86 -11.31 -0.61
CA ALA A 23 -11.60 -10.16 -1.44
C ALA A 23 -12.64 -9.07 -1.20
N THR A 24 -12.22 -7.82 -1.37
CA THR A 24 -13.08 -6.64 -1.36
C THR A 24 -12.67 -5.70 -2.47
N GLN A 25 -13.56 -4.78 -2.85
CA GLN A 25 -13.26 -3.76 -3.85
C GLN A 25 -12.66 -2.51 -3.18
N THR A 26 -11.87 -1.77 -3.93
CA THR A 26 -11.43 -0.43 -3.55
C THR A 26 -12.55 0.59 -3.72
N THR A 27 -12.41 1.75 -3.08
CA THR A 27 -13.25 2.92 -3.34
C THR A 27 -13.02 3.45 -4.77
N ARG A 28 -13.92 4.31 -5.25
CA ARG A 28 -13.75 4.95 -6.57
C ARG A 28 -12.45 5.77 -6.66
N THR A 29 -12.07 6.41 -5.57
CA THR A 29 -10.82 7.18 -5.50
C THR A 29 -9.61 6.26 -5.62
N GLY A 30 -9.61 5.13 -4.90
CA GLY A 30 -8.56 4.12 -5.02
C GLY A 30 -8.49 3.44 -6.39
N TYR A 31 -9.64 3.29 -7.07
CA TYR A 31 -9.67 2.74 -8.43
C TYR A 31 -8.97 3.65 -9.46
N LEU A 32 -9.06 4.97 -9.28
CA LEU A 32 -8.40 5.96 -10.16
C LEU A 32 -6.94 6.23 -9.78
N SER A 33 -6.48 5.71 -8.64
CA SER A 33 -5.12 5.90 -8.15
C SER A 33 -4.19 4.84 -8.69
N SER A 34 -3.03 5.24 -9.19
CA SER A 34 -1.93 4.33 -9.52
C SER A 34 -1.26 3.76 -8.27
N ASP A 35 -1.60 4.28 -7.08
CA ASP A 35 -1.07 3.85 -5.79
C ASP A 35 -2.21 3.71 -4.77
N VAL A 36 -2.55 2.48 -4.43
CA VAL A 36 -3.64 2.12 -3.52
C VAL A 36 -3.11 2.02 -2.09
N GLY A 37 -3.79 2.70 -1.15
CA GLY A 37 -3.53 2.63 0.29
C GLY A 37 -4.58 1.85 1.09
N LEU A 38 -4.38 1.75 2.40
CA LEU A 38 -5.36 1.13 3.31
C LEU A 38 -6.66 1.92 3.38
N GLU A 39 -6.60 3.23 3.20
CA GLU A 39 -7.71 4.17 3.16
C GLU A 39 -8.62 3.96 1.95
N ASP A 40 -8.08 3.39 0.87
CA ASP A 40 -8.81 3.12 -0.36
C ASP A 40 -9.65 1.84 -0.32
N THR A 41 -9.57 1.06 0.77
CA THR A 41 -10.45 -0.09 0.94
C THR A 41 -11.88 0.37 1.18
N SER A 42 -12.83 -0.16 0.42
CA SER A 42 -14.23 0.23 0.52
C SER A 42 -14.79 0.01 1.94
N GLU A 43 -15.50 1.01 2.44
CA GLU A 43 -16.25 1.00 3.70
C GLU A 43 -15.43 0.94 5.01
N SER A 44 -14.54 1.93 5.21
CA SER A 44 -14.02 2.29 6.52
C SER A 44 -12.82 1.47 7.08
N PHE A 45 -12.09 2.11 7.93
CA PHE A 45 -10.96 1.60 8.72
C PHE A 45 -11.19 0.27 9.48
N GLY A 46 -12.45 -0.21 9.52
CA GLY A 46 -12.79 -1.45 10.22
C GLY A 46 -12.29 -2.72 9.54
N LEU A 47 -12.23 -2.76 8.21
CA LEU A 47 -11.73 -3.92 7.48
C LEU A 47 -10.22 -4.09 7.63
N PRO A 48 -9.38 -3.05 7.42
CA PRO A 48 -7.96 -3.13 7.71
C PRO A 48 -7.63 -3.49 9.15
N ALA A 49 -8.45 -3.07 10.13
CA ALA A 49 -8.24 -3.43 11.53
C ALA A 49 -8.42 -4.93 11.81
N THR A 50 -9.33 -5.58 11.09
CA THR A 50 -9.70 -6.99 11.30
C THR A 50 -8.74 -7.95 10.60
N ALA A 51 -8.24 -7.62 9.41
CA ALA A 51 -7.35 -8.49 8.63
C ALA A 51 -5.95 -8.59 9.25
N ASP A 52 -5.34 -9.75 9.17
CA ASP A 52 -3.95 -9.99 9.59
C ASP A 52 -2.96 -9.68 8.47
N PHE A 53 -3.37 -9.89 7.23
CA PHE A 53 -2.61 -9.62 6.02
C PHE A 53 -3.53 -9.02 4.96
N MET A 54 -3.04 -7.99 4.24
CA MET A 54 -3.77 -7.37 3.13
C MET A 54 -2.81 -7.01 2.01
N PHE A 55 -3.24 -7.25 0.80
CA PHE A 55 -2.54 -6.77 -0.39
C PHE A 55 -3.55 -6.27 -1.43
N ALA A 56 -3.13 -5.29 -2.22
CA ALA A 56 -3.87 -4.78 -3.36
C ALA A 56 -3.37 -5.41 -4.66
N LEU A 57 -4.30 -5.70 -5.55
CA LEU A 57 -4.02 -6.04 -6.95
C LEU A 57 -4.33 -4.80 -7.78
N ILE A 58 -3.30 -4.23 -8.40
CA ILE A 58 -3.38 -2.98 -9.14
C ILE A 58 -3.12 -3.28 -10.61
N SER A 59 -4.04 -2.84 -11.46
CA SER A 59 -3.92 -2.91 -12.92
C SER A 59 -4.11 -1.50 -13.50
N ASN A 60 -3.40 -1.23 -14.57
CA ASN A 60 -3.58 -0.07 -15.43
C ASN A 60 -3.40 -0.51 -16.90
N ASP A 61 -3.66 0.37 -17.84
CA ASP A 61 -3.61 0.03 -19.27
C ASP A 61 -2.24 -0.51 -19.69
N GLU A 62 -1.15 0.05 -19.16
CA GLU A 62 0.22 -0.39 -19.47
C GLU A 62 0.49 -1.82 -18.96
N LEU A 63 0.07 -2.11 -17.71
CA LEU A 63 0.23 -3.43 -17.14
C LEU A 63 -0.67 -4.47 -17.83
N GLU A 64 -1.86 -4.06 -18.27
CA GLU A 64 -2.77 -4.93 -19.00
C GLU A 64 -2.23 -5.32 -20.38
N GLU A 65 -1.64 -4.38 -21.11
CA GLU A 65 -0.98 -4.65 -22.39
C GLU A 65 0.18 -5.64 -22.24
N LEU A 66 0.91 -5.57 -21.13
CA LEU A 66 2.00 -6.48 -20.81
C LEU A 66 1.53 -7.82 -20.21
N GLY A 67 0.24 -7.98 -19.95
CA GLY A 67 -0.29 -9.14 -19.24
C GLY A 67 0.24 -9.25 -17.80
N GLN A 68 0.35 -8.13 -17.12
CA GLN A 68 0.93 -8.02 -15.77
C GLN A 68 -0.04 -7.41 -14.78
N ILE A 69 0.20 -7.66 -13.50
CA ILE A 69 -0.50 -7.03 -12.36
C ILE A 69 0.55 -6.64 -11.31
N LYS A 70 0.42 -5.44 -10.75
CA LYS A 70 1.19 -5.02 -9.57
C LYS A 70 0.49 -5.51 -8.31
N VAL A 71 1.23 -6.21 -7.48
CA VAL A 71 0.80 -6.62 -6.14
C VAL A 71 1.45 -5.68 -5.14
N LYS A 72 0.67 -4.99 -4.31
CA LYS A 72 1.17 -4.10 -3.26
C LYS A 72 0.72 -4.60 -1.90
N GLN A 73 1.66 -4.82 -1.00
CA GLN A 73 1.40 -5.18 0.38
C GLN A 73 0.89 -3.95 1.15
N LEU A 74 -0.33 -4.00 1.67
CA LEU A 74 -0.94 -2.91 2.43
C LEU A 74 -0.80 -3.12 3.93
N LYS A 75 -0.88 -4.35 4.40
CA LYS A 75 -0.76 -4.72 5.81
C LYS A 75 -0.14 -6.09 5.95
N ASN A 76 0.77 -6.23 6.91
CA ASN A 76 1.34 -7.51 7.31
C ASN A 76 1.57 -7.49 8.82
N ARG A 77 0.85 -8.33 9.55
CA ARG A 77 0.98 -8.44 11.01
C ARG A 77 2.18 -9.31 11.42
N TYR A 78 2.67 -10.14 10.51
CA TYR A 78 3.66 -11.16 10.80
C TYR A 78 5.08 -10.75 10.40
N ASN A 79 5.22 -9.72 9.56
CA ASN A 79 6.52 -9.27 9.08
C ASN A 79 6.49 -7.77 8.78
N ASP A 80 7.67 -7.16 8.58
CA ASP A 80 7.79 -5.76 8.17
C ASP A 80 7.17 -5.57 6.77
N PRO A 81 6.12 -4.72 6.63
CA PRO A 81 5.49 -4.45 5.35
C PRO A 81 6.41 -3.71 4.37
N ALA A 82 7.53 -3.16 4.81
CA ALA A 82 8.52 -2.53 3.94
C ALA A 82 9.29 -3.57 3.10
N VAL A 83 9.42 -4.79 3.60
CA VAL A 83 10.07 -5.89 2.87
C VAL A 83 9.12 -6.41 1.79
N ASN A 84 9.55 -6.35 0.52
CA ASN A 84 8.73 -6.72 -0.65
C ASN A 84 7.39 -5.96 -0.69
N ARG A 85 7.44 -4.66 -0.46
CA ARG A 85 6.27 -3.79 -0.40
C ARG A 85 5.41 -3.86 -1.66
N ALA A 86 6.03 -3.95 -2.83
CA ALA A 86 5.33 -4.14 -4.09
C ALA A 86 6.17 -4.96 -5.06
N PHE A 87 5.50 -5.74 -5.92
CA PHE A 87 6.13 -6.52 -6.97
C PHE A 87 5.17 -6.74 -8.14
N ILE A 88 5.71 -7.13 -9.29
CA ILE A 88 4.95 -7.42 -10.51
C ILE A 88 4.84 -8.93 -10.70
N ILE A 89 3.65 -9.40 -11.09
CA ILE A 89 3.41 -10.77 -11.54
C ILE A 89 2.82 -10.77 -12.93
N GLY A 90 3.16 -11.77 -13.72
CA GLY A 90 2.54 -12.01 -15.03
C GLY A 90 1.24 -12.79 -14.89
N VAL A 91 0.29 -12.50 -15.78
CA VAL A 91 -1.04 -13.11 -15.82
C VAL A 91 -1.32 -13.67 -17.20
N ASP A 92 -1.35 -14.98 -17.34
CA ASP A 92 -1.86 -15.67 -18.53
C ASP A 92 -3.35 -15.96 -18.35
N ARG A 93 -4.19 -15.03 -18.83
CA ARG A 93 -5.65 -15.13 -18.68
C ARG A 93 -6.23 -16.33 -19.41
N SER A 94 -5.60 -16.75 -20.52
CA SER A 94 -6.07 -17.89 -21.34
C SER A 94 -5.92 -19.22 -20.60
N LYS A 95 -4.91 -19.35 -19.76
CA LYS A 95 -4.60 -20.54 -18.98
C LYS A 95 -4.91 -20.38 -17.50
N MET A 96 -5.48 -19.25 -17.07
CA MET A 96 -5.75 -18.93 -15.65
C MET A 96 -4.50 -19.16 -14.79
N ARG A 97 -3.34 -18.69 -15.27
CA ARG A 97 -2.04 -18.94 -14.64
C ARG A 97 -1.34 -17.64 -14.30
N LEU A 98 -0.75 -17.59 -13.10
CA LEU A 98 0.20 -16.58 -12.67
C LEU A 98 1.62 -17.10 -12.88
N TYR A 99 2.57 -16.19 -13.21
CA TYR A 99 3.97 -16.54 -13.41
C TYR A 99 4.88 -15.37 -13.00
N ASP A 100 6.13 -15.69 -12.67
CA ASP A 100 7.12 -14.68 -12.34
C ASP A 100 7.54 -13.92 -13.60
N VAL A 101 7.70 -12.60 -13.47
CA VAL A 101 8.24 -11.74 -14.52
C VAL A 101 9.73 -11.51 -14.31
N GLU A 102 10.42 -11.06 -15.37
CA GLU A 102 11.85 -10.78 -15.30
C GLU A 102 12.20 -9.70 -14.27
N GLN A 103 13.41 -9.77 -13.71
CA GLN A 103 13.90 -8.83 -12.69
C GLN A 103 13.86 -7.37 -13.14
N SER A 104 14.00 -7.09 -14.44
CA SER A 104 13.89 -5.74 -15.00
C SER A 104 12.54 -5.08 -14.72
N ALA A 105 11.44 -5.83 -14.76
CA ALA A 105 10.11 -5.33 -14.42
C ALA A 105 9.96 -5.02 -12.93
N GLN A 106 10.64 -5.75 -12.05
CA GLN A 106 10.65 -5.50 -10.61
C GLN A 106 11.40 -4.21 -10.25
N GLN A 107 12.52 -3.92 -10.91
CA GLN A 107 13.33 -2.71 -10.67
C GLN A 107 12.57 -1.41 -10.98
N ILE A 108 11.65 -1.42 -11.95
CA ILE A 108 10.81 -0.26 -12.27
C ILE A 108 9.90 0.10 -11.07
N VAL A 109 9.43 -0.87 -10.33
CA VAL A 109 8.57 -0.63 -9.15
C VAL A 109 9.35 0.06 -8.03
N ASP A 110 10.58 -0.40 -7.78
CA ASP A 110 11.44 0.14 -6.71
C ASP A 110 11.87 1.58 -7.03
N SER A 111 12.28 1.86 -8.28
CA SER A 111 12.68 3.20 -8.70
C SER A 111 11.55 4.24 -8.61
N ASN A 112 10.31 3.83 -8.90
CA ASN A 112 9.13 4.70 -8.77
C ASN A 112 8.77 4.98 -7.31
N GLN A 113 9.10 4.09 -6.37
CA GLN A 113 8.88 4.31 -4.94
C GLN A 113 9.88 5.31 -4.35
N GLU A 114 11.17 5.17 -4.67
CA GLU A 114 12.20 6.12 -4.23
C GLU A 114 11.96 7.56 -4.73
N SER A 115 11.42 7.70 -5.94
CA SER A 115 11.10 8.99 -6.51
C SER A 115 9.94 9.67 -5.80
N LYS A 116 8.93 8.93 -5.33
CA LYS A 116 7.78 9.46 -4.59
C LYS A 116 8.14 9.82 -3.15
N GLU A 117 8.95 9.01 -2.47
CA GLU A 117 9.40 9.31 -1.11
C GLU A 117 10.26 10.58 -1.03
N LYS A 118 11.01 10.90 -2.11
CA LYS A 118 11.76 12.16 -2.20
C LYS A 118 10.89 13.40 -2.45
N ILE A 119 9.71 13.23 -3.04
CA ILE A 119 8.78 14.33 -3.32
C ILE A 119 7.88 14.63 -2.11
N GLU A 120 7.57 13.62 -1.29
CA GLU A 120 6.72 13.77 -0.10
C GLU A 120 7.46 14.28 1.14
N GLN A 121 8.78 14.38 1.13
CA GLN A 121 9.47 15.11 2.18
C GLN A 121 9.25 16.60 1.94
N PRO A 122 8.45 17.30 2.77
CA PRO A 122 8.36 18.75 2.68
C PRO A 122 9.74 19.29 2.93
N SER A 123 10.28 20.02 1.97
CA SER A 123 11.44 20.87 2.16
C SER A 123 11.06 21.88 3.24
N GLY A 124 11.33 21.51 4.49
CA GLY A 124 11.21 22.44 5.60
C GLY A 124 12.02 23.68 5.29
N PRO A 125 11.52 24.87 5.60
CA PRO A 125 12.29 26.08 5.38
C PRO A 125 13.61 25.95 6.15
N GLN A 126 14.71 26.09 5.45
CA GLN A 126 16.00 26.35 6.06
C GLN A 126 15.92 27.75 6.70
N GLU A 127 15.35 27.82 7.86
CA GLU A 127 15.53 28.96 8.73
C GLU A 127 16.90 28.85 9.40
N SER A 128 17.90 29.31 8.69
CA SER A 128 19.08 29.86 9.31
C SER A 128 18.69 31.25 9.87
N ALA A 129 18.10 31.29 11.03
CA ALA A 129 17.88 32.53 11.72
C ALA A 129 18.48 32.46 13.11
N ASN A 130 19.57 33.19 13.26
CA ASN A 130 20.09 33.74 14.46
C ASN A 130 18.98 34.35 15.35
N VAL A 131 18.38 33.53 16.21
CA VAL A 131 17.40 34.02 17.20
C VAL A 131 18.08 34.68 18.37
N TYR A 132 19.40 34.55 18.54
CA TYR A 132 20.14 35.10 19.66
C TYR A 132 20.53 36.59 19.53
N ASP A 133 20.35 37.19 18.37
CA ASP A 133 20.75 38.59 18.16
C ASP A 133 19.67 39.63 18.49
N LYS A 134 18.47 39.19 18.86
CA LYS A 134 17.34 40.10 19.17
C LYS A 134 17.22 40.50 20.64
N PHE A 135 18.07 39.98 21.51
CA PHE A 135 18.00 40.28 22.95
C PHE A 135 19.22 41.03 23.52
N SER A 136 20.12 41.49 22.67
CA SER A 136 21.31 42.23 23.12
C SER A 136 21.06 43.68 23.52
N ASP A 137 19.87 44.23 23.26
CA ASP A 137 19.57 45.64 23.53
C ASP A 137 18.72 45.92 24.78
N PHE A 138 18.47 44.95 25.60
CA PHE A 138 17.84 45.17 26.91
C PHE A 138 18.91 45.37 28.00
N LYS A 139 19.34 46.62 28.18
CA LYS A 139 20.02 47.09 29.39
C LYS A 139 18.97 47.48 30.45
N ILE A 140 19.03 46.82 31.60
CA ILE A 140 18.45 47.28 32.83
C ILE A 140 19.40 48.28 33.47
#